data_f651f85b3eeb2ac226cf01949fe03212
#
_entry.id   f651f85b3eeb2ac226cf01949fe03212
#
_cell.length_a   1.000
_cell.length_b   1.000
_cell.length_c   1.000
_cell.angle_alpha   90.00
_cell.angle_beta   90.00
_cell.angle_gamma   90.00
#
_symmetry.space_group_name_H-M   'P 1'
#
loop_
_entity.id
_entity.type
_entity.pdbx_description
1 polymer ?
#
loop_
_entity_poly.entity_id
_entity_poly.type
_entity_poly.pdbx_seq_one_letter_code
_entity_poly.pdbx_strand_id
1 'polypeptide(L)'
;MTIGSFRDSYTSLGFNAFSLELDFATGGKTGDGSFASGYGYPILGVGLTYNTLSDVKFRSKNGHYSDMITAYGTISRDLLRTKRLGFGYNIQLGLSYSSGYYDAQTNSANWFFSSPVLLYAGGGGHLTWIVSPRLDLEAGIMVKHNSSARLAYPNGGLNYWGGGLSARYRFSSSRPPRANVFKTQAVRNLEKGWSYEIYAGGGVHACAAEWRALVKTVPRDELSTSLLRKWPMASLSFDAIYRTGGRFALGATVDGFWNSNTERLEWADRILYSEEEVEASKGYSPLSAGIGFVQEVFYRNAALYVQEGIYLYRHMGIRGEHGPLYERAGIRYYPPSLSPFFISVCIKAHKFKADYLDFTLGIRL
;
A
#
# COMPACT_ATOMS: atom_id res chain seq x y z
N MET A 1 -18.30 -8.26 -0.63
CA MET A 1 -19.16 -7.12 -1.02
C MET A 1 -19.11 -7.02 -2.52
N THR A 2 -20.21 -7.32 -3.21
CA THR A 2 -20.31 -7.25 -4.67
C THR A 2 -20.38 -5.79 -5.11
N ILE A 3 -19.84 -5.46 -6.29
CA ILE A 3 -19.88 -4.11 -6.89
C ILE A 3 -21.31 -3.50 -6.90
N GLY A 4 -22.35 -4.33 -6.92
CA GLY A 4 -23.76 -3.90 -6.84
C GLY A 4 -24.15 -3.26 -5.51
N SER A 5 -23.66 -3.75 -4.37
CA SER A 5 -23.99 -3.19 -3.06
C SER A 5 -23.31 -1.83 -2.80
N PHE A 6 -22.21 -1.55 -3.49
CA PHE A 6 -21.52 -0.27 -3.44
C PHE A 6 -22.35 0.83 -4.11
N ARG A 7 -22.86 0.55 -5.31
CA ARG A 7 -23.67 1.49 -6.11
C ARG A 7 -24.99 1.89 -5.43
N ASP A 8 -25.54 0.98 -4.63
CA ASP A 8 -26.81 1.19 -3.96
C ASP A 8 -26.72 2.07 -2.71
N SER A 9 -25.50 2.32 -2.23
CA SER A 9 -25.27 3.13 -1.03
C SER A 9 -25.12 4.63 -1.30
N TYR A 10 -24.92 5.04 -2.56
CA TYR A 10 -24.64 6.44 -2.92
C TYR A 10 -25.66 7.01 -3.89
N THR A 11 -25.97 8.30 -3.72
CA THR A 11 -26.79 9.08 -4.67
C THR A 11 -25.92 9.91 -5.61
N SER A 12 -24.66 10.18 -5.23
CA SER A 12 -23.67 10.89 -6.05
C SER A 12 -22.29 10.30 -5.78
N LEU A 13 -21.51 10.08 -6.83
CA LEU A 13 -20.18 9.44 -6.78
C LEU A 13 -19.04 10.39 -7.19
N GLY A 14 -19.34 11.67 -7.43
CA GLY A 14 -18.36 12.66 -7.85
C GLY A 14 -17.90 13.56 -6.70
N PHE A 15 -16.62 13.86 -6.65
CA PHE A 15 -16.02 14.90 -5.81
C PHE A 15 -14.81 15.50 -6.49
N ASN A 16 -14.36 16.67 -6.01
CA ASN A 16 -13.22 17.35 -6.54
C ASN A 16 -11.97 17.09 -5.68
N ALA A 17 -10.80 17.18 -6.31
CA ALA A 17 -9.53 17.07 -5.63
C ALA A 17 -8.59 18.20 -6.10
N PHE A 18 -7.98 18.91 -5.15
CA PHE A 18 -7.04 19.98 -5.38
C PHE A 18 -5.68 19.58 -4.79
N SER A 19 -4.64 19.61 -5.62
CA SER A 19 -3.32 19.15 -5.20
C SER A 19 -2.26 20.24 -5.38
N LEU A 20 -1.35 20.32 -4.40
CA LEU A 20 -0.10 21.06 -4.49
C LEU A 20 1.04 20.08 -4.34
N GLU A 21 2.02 20.11 -5.25
CA GLU A 21 3.15 19.20 -5.26
C GLU A 21 4.46 19.97 -5.44
N LEU A 22 5.48 19.60 -4.68
CA LEU A 22 6.84 20.09 -4.80
C LEU A 22 7.74 18.97 -5.32
N ASP A 23 8.27 19.15 -6.52
CA ASP A 23 9.03 18.18 -7.28
C ASP A 23 10.54 18.45 -7.24
N PHE A 24 11.32 17.37 -7.06
CA PHE A 24 12.76 17.36 -7.08
C PHE A 24 13.24 16.46 -8.23
N ALA A 25 13.77 17.08 -9.28
CA ALA A 25 14.37 16.30 -10.36
C ALA A 25 15.63 15.58 -9.84
N THR A 26 15.69 14.27 -10.08
CA THR A 26 16.84 13.45 -9.64
C THR A 26 18.08 13.69 -10.49
N GLY A 27 18.18 14.79 -11.17
CA GLY A 27 19.24 15.37 -11.97
C GLY A 27 20.41 14.47 -12.33
N GLY A 28 21.01 14.73 -13.43
CA GLY A 28 22.21 14.04 -13.88
C GLY A 28 22.55 14.49 -15.29
N LYS A 29 23.83 14.51 -15.64
CA LYS A 29 24.26 14.67 -17.02
C LYS A 29 23.94 13.39 -17.77
N THR A 30 23.49 13.50 -19.02
CA THR A 30 23.21 12.34 -19.86
C THR A 30 24.46 11.46 -19.94
N GLY A 31 24.34 10.20 -19.53
CA GLY A 31 25.44 9.23 -19.68
C GLY A 31 26.46 9.19 -18.55
N ASP A 32 26.21 9.86 -17.40
CA ASP A 32 27.14 9.85 -16.27
C ASP A 32 27.18 8.55 -15.46
N GLY A 33 26.42 7.53 -15.86
CA GLY A 33 26.33 6.26 -15.14
C GLY A 33 25.59 6.36 -13.81
N SER A 34 24.94 7.49 -13.52
CA SER A 34 24.21 7.70 -12.29
C SER A 34 22.99 6.77 -12.18
N PHE A 35 22.58 6.49 -10.95
CA PHE A 35 21.36 5.75 -10.68
C PHE A 35 20.16 6.38 -11.39
N ALA A 36 20.09 7.70 -11.43
CA ALA A 36 19.01 8.42 -12.09
C ALA A 36 18.90 8.09 -13.59
N SER A 37 20.04 8.00 -14.31
CA SER A 37 20.06 7.66 -15.75
C SER A 37 19.51 6.25 -15.98
N GLY A 38 19.87 5.33 -15.10
CA GLY A 38 19.39 3.96 -15.15
C GLY A 38 17.88 3.85 -15.00
N TYR A 39 17.24 4.73 -14.24
CA TYR A 39 15.79 4.78 -14.05
C TYR A 39 15.08 5.80 -14.97
N GLY A 40 15.79 6.38 -15.95
CA GLY A 40 15.22 7.37 -16.85
C GLY A 40 14.89 8.69 -16.20
N TYR A 41 15.69 9.09 -15.21
CA TYR A 41 15.58 10.36 -14.49
C TYR A 41 14.21 10.59 -13.85
N PRO A 42 13.79 9.75 -12.88
CA PRO A 42 12.52 9.94 -12.20
C PRO A 42 12.53 11.28 -11.45
N ILE A 43 11.35 11.84 -11.29
CA ILE A 43 11.11 13.01 -10.47
C ILE A 43 10.55 12.51 -9.14
N LEU A 44 11.16 12.91 -8.05
CA LEU A 44 10.66 12.65 -6.69
C LEU A 44 9.96 13.90 -6.18
N GLY A 45 8.86 13.74 -5.48
CA GLY A 45 8.14 14.88 -4.96
C GLY A 45 7.44 14.58 -3.65
N VAL A 46 6.93 15.64 -3.05
CA VAL A 46 6.01 15.59 -1.91
C VAL A 46 4.81 16.46 -2.23
N GLY A 47 3.63 16.01 -1.83
CA GLY A 47 2.41 16.72 -2.16
C GLY A 47 1.36 16.66 -1.07
N LEU A 48 0.43 17.60 -1.18
CA LEU A 48 -0.80 17.65 -0.41
C LEU A 48 -1.99 17.67 -1.36
N THR A 49 -2.99 16.86 -1.07
CA THR A 49 -4.28 16.87 -1.79
C THR A 49 -5.40 17.12 -0.80
N TYR A 50 -6.30 18.04 -1.15
CA TYR A 50 -7.59 18.24 -0.50
C TYR A 50 -8.69 17.65 -1.38
N ASN A 51 -9.50 16.74 -0.83
CA ASN A 51 -10.59 16.05 -1.52
C ASN A 51 -11.93 16.47 -0.90
N THR A 52 -12.88 16.96 -1.71
CA THR A 52 -14.22 17.38 -1.26
C THR A 52 -15.15 16.18 -1.10
N LEU A 53 -14.78 15.22 -0.26
CA LEU A 53 -15.55 14.00 -0.03
C LEU A 53 -16.90 14.26 0.65
N SER A 54 -17.08 15.37 1.34
CA SER A 54 -18.37 15.80 1.88
C SER A 54 -19.46 16.03 0.80
N ASP A 55 -19.06 16.24 -0.47
CA ASP A 55 -19.98 16.35 -1.60
C ASP A 55 -20.59 14.99 -1.99
N VAL A 56 -19.99 13.88 -1.56
CA VAL A 56 -20.51 12.53 -1.84
C VAL A 56 -21.71 12.23 -0.95
N LYS A 57 -22.87 12.03 -1.56
CA LYS A 57 -24.13 11.79 -0.86
C LYS A 57 -24.42 10.31 -0.74
N PHE A 58 -24.73 9.89 0.48
CA PHE A 58 -25.24 8.56 0.77
C PHE A 58 -26.77 8.51 0.57
N ARG A 59 -27.30 7.36 0.18
CA ARG A 59 -28.75 7.11 0.20
C ARG A 59 -29.28 7.02 1.62
N SER A 60 -28.47 6.48 2.53
CA SER A 60 -28.80 6.40 3.95
C SER A 60 -28.55 7.73 4.65
N LYS A 61 -29.51 8.16 5.46
CA LYS A 61 -29.32 9.35 6.34
C LYS A 61 -28.21 9.17 7.37
N ASN A 62 -27.82 7.91 7.67
CA ASN A 62 -26.77 7.56 8.61
C ASN A 62 -25.41 7.32 7.92
N GLY A 63 -25.16 7.97 6.81
CA GLY A 63 -23.89 7.89 6.09
C GLY A 63 -23.44 9.25 5.61
N HIS A 64 -22.18 9.59 5.91
CA HIS A 64 -21.52 10.77 5.39
C HIS A 64 -20.02 10.56 5.28
N TYR A 65 -19.39 11.33 4.40
CA TYR A 65 -17.96 11.58 4.45
C TYR A 65 -17.72 13.00 4.96
N SER A 66 -16.57 13.21 5.55
CA SER A 66 -15.96 14.54 5.66
C SER A 66 -14.86 14.66 4.61
N ASP A 67 -14.49 15.88 4.29
CA ASP A 67 -13.38 16.15 3.41
C ASP A 67 -12.10 15.46 3.90
N MET A 68 -11.21 15.18 2.95
CA MET A 68 -10.01 14.42 3.22
C MET A 68 -8.77 15.20 2.78
N ILE A 69 -7.81 15.30 3.68
CA ILE A 69 -6.47 15.83 3.38
C ILE A 69 -5.52 14.66 3.26
N THR A 70 -4.74 14.62 2.19
CA THR A 70 -3.74 13.57 1.93
C THR A 70 -2.37 14.19 1.76
N ALA A 71 -1.40 13.76 2.58
CA ALA A 71 0.01 14.06 2.41
C ALA A 71 0.72 12.83 1.83
N TYR A 72 1.52 13.02 0.77
CA TYR A 72 2.13 11.91 0.05
C TYR A 72 3.51 12.24 -0.50
N GLY A 73 4.32 11.19 -0.64
CA GLY A 73 5.49 11.18 -1.51
C GLY A 73 5.10 10.68 -2.90
N THR A 74 5.73 11.22 -3.93
CA THR A 74 5.47 10.82 -5.32
C THR A 74 6.75 10.48 -6.06
N ILE A 75 6.64 9.51 -6.97
CA ILE A 75 7.64 9.18 -7.98
C ILE A 75 6.95 9.31 -9.32
N SER A 76 7.42 10.23 -10.16
CA SER A 76 6.93 10.44 -11.51
C SER A 76 8.04 10.15 -12.53
N ARG A 77 7.67 9.55 -13.66
CA ARG A 77 8.64 9.21 -14.71
C ARG A 77 8.01 9.31 -16.08
N ASP A 78 8.71 10.02 -17.00
CA ASP A 78 8.39 9.96 -18.41
C ASP A 78 8.84 8.60 -19.01
N LEU A 79 7.94 7.93 -19.67
CA LEU A 79 8.23 6.74 -20.49
C LEU A 79 8.71 7.14 -21.89
N LEU A 80 8.03 8.13 -22.44
CA LEU A 80 8.33 8.71 -23.75
C LEU A 80 8.33 10.23 -23.62
N ARG A 81 9.32 10.89 -24.19
CA ARG A 81 9.36 12.37 -24.23
C ARG A 81 9.97 12.87 -25.55
N THR A 82 9.20 13.66 -26.26
CA THR A 82 9.61 14.42 -27.43
C THR A 82 10.05 15.84 -27.05
N LYS A 83 10.19 16.73 -28.02
CA LYS A 83 10.46 18.16 -27.77
C LYS A 83 9.28 18.89 -27.10
N ARG A 84 8.04 18.45 -27.36
CA ARG A 84 6.82 19.16 -26.91
C ARG A 84 5.87 18.27 -26.12
N LEU A 85 5.94 16.98 -26.24
CA LEU A 85 5.01 16.05 -25.59
C LEU A 85 5.76 15.01 -24.77
N GLY A 86 5.19 14.65 -23.65
CA GLY A 86 5.61 13.54 -22.79
C GLY A 86 4.45 12.60 -22.51
N PHE A 87 4.76 11.33 -22.26
CA PHE A 87 3.86 10.36 -21.70
C PHE A 87 4.58 9.69 -20.54
N GLY A 88 3.94 9.61 -19.40
CA GLY A 88 4.55 9.09 -18.19
C GLY A 88 3.56 8.48 -17.22
N TYR A 89 4.09 8.07 -16.09
CA TYR A 89 3.32 7.58 -14.96
C TYR A 89 3.78 8.23 -13.67
N ASN A 90 2.92 8.19 -12.65
CA ASN A 90 3.25 8.54 -11.28
C ASN A 90 2.74 7.48 -10.31
N ILE A 91 3.45 7.36 -9.19
CA ILE A 91 3.09 6.51 -8.05
C ILE A 91 3.16 7.39 -6.82
N GLN A 92 2.15 7.31 -5.98
CA GLN A 92 2.03 8.10 -4.75
C GLN A 92 1.79 7.18 -3.56
N LEU A 93 2.49 7.43 -2.45
CA LEU A 93 2.30 6.74 -1.17
C LEU A 93 2.28 7.77 -0.05
N GLY A 94 1.37 7.60 0.91
CA GLY A 94 1.24 8.58 1.97
C GLY A 94 0.20 8.25 3.02
N LEU A 95 -0.27 9.31 3.69
CA LEU A 95 -1.28 9.25 4.72
C LEU A 95 -2.40 10.24 4.40
N SER A 96 -3.64 9.82 4.68
CA SER A 96 -4.82 10.68 4.58
C SER A 96 -5.44 10.86 5.96
N TYR A 97 -6.05 12.01 6.17
CA TYR A 97 -6.86 12.33 7.34
C TYR A 97 -8.28 12.72 6.92
N SER A 98 -9.29 12.12 7.54
CA SER A 98 -10.70 12.49 7.41
C SER A 98 -11.42 12.24 8.72
N SER A 99 -12.26 13.19 9.15
CA SER A 99 -13.09 13.04 10.36
C SER A 99 -14.37 12.24 10.13
N GLY A 100 -14.79 12.03 8.89
CA GLY A 100 -16.01 11.31 8.53
C GLY A 100 -15.81 9.80 8.44
N TYR A 101 -15.24 9.16 9.47
CA TYR A 101 -15.08 7.71 9.55
C TYR A 101 -16.33 7.02 10.12
N TYR A 102 -16.35 5.69 10.08
CA TYR A 102 -17.45 4.88 10.60
C TYR A 102 -17.70 5.16 12.09
N ASP A 103 -18.97 5.37 12.41
CA ASP A 103 -19.52 5.37 13.77
C ASP A 103 -20.85 4.62 13.75
N ALA A 104 -21.07 3.70 14.70
CA ALA A 104 -22.24 2.83 14.69
C ALA A 104 -23.56 3.59 14.88
N GLN A 105 -23.53 4.73 15.54
CA GLN A 105 -24.69 5.54 15.86
C GLN A 105 -24.91 6.64 14.83
N THR A 106 -23.87 7.38 14.47
CA THR A 106 -23.97 8.61 13.69
C THR A 106 -23.56 8.45 12.22
N ASN A 107 -22.70 7.46 11.89
CA ASN A 107 -22.17 7.24 10.55
C ASN A 107 -22.07 5.75 10.18
N SER A 108 -23.09 5.00 10.50
CA SER A 108 -23.10 3.54 10.38
C SER A 108 -23.15 3.01 8.94
N ALA A 109 -23.44 3.86 7.97
CA ALA A 109 -23.38 3.49 6.54
C ALA A 109 -22.00 3.64 5.92
N ASN A 110 -21.05 4.26 6.61
CA ASN A 110 -19.64 4.35 6.14
C ASN A 110 -18.88 3.06 6.45
N TRP A 111 -18.92 2.10 5.53
CA TRP A 111 -18.20 0.82 5.65
C TRP A 111 -16.76 0.87 5.13
N PHE A 112 -16.29 2.02 4.68
CA PHE A 112 -15.01 2.14 3.97
C PHE A 112 -13.84 2.24 4.91
N PHE A 113 -13.98 3.03 5.97
CA PHE A 113 -12.94 3.18 6.98
C PHE A 113 -13.52 3.62 8.33
N SER A 114 -12.86 3.17 9.38
CA SER A 114 -13.24 3.42 10.77
C SER A 114 -12.10 4.03 11.59
N SER A 115 -11.18 4.70 10.93
CA SER A 115 -10.07 5.44 11.53
C SER A 115 -9.94 6.79 10.84
N PRO A 116 -9.64 7.88 11.57
CA PRO A 116 -9.40 9.17 10.95
C PRO A 116 -8.12 9.22 10.12
N VAL A 117 -7.13 8.39 10.45
CA VAL A 117 -5.86 8.29 9.71
C VAL A 117 -5.87 7.03 8.86
N LEU A 118 -5.56 7.19 7.58
CA LEU A 118 -5.59 6.14 6.57
C LEU A 118 -4.25 6.07 5.84
N LEU A 119 -3.86 4.88 5.43
CA LEU A 119 -2.83 4.71 4.42
C LEU A 119 -3.38 5.11 3.05
N TYR A 120 -2.56 5.81 2.30
CA TYR A 120 -2.85 6.26 0.94
C TYR A 120 -1.89 5.63 -0.06
N ALA A 121 -2.44 5.12 -1.15
CA ALA A 121 -1.69 4.70 -2.33
C ALA A 121 -2.39 5.22 -3.58
N GLY A 122 -1.63 5.75 -4.52
CA GLY A 122 -2.14 6.23 -5.81
C GLY A 122 -1.21 5.86 -6.94
N GLY A 123 -1.76 5.73 -8.13
CA GLY A 123 -0.99 5.51 -9.35
C GLY A 123 -1.76 5.92 -10.58
N GLY A 124 -1.05 6.41 -11.59
CA GLY A 124 -1.72 6.88 -12.79
C GLY A 124 -0.79 7.15 -13.95
N GLY A 125 -1.38 7.45 -15.08
CA GLY A 125 -0.70 7.88 -16.30
C GLY A 125 -1.03 9.32 -16.63
N HIS A 126 -0.06 10.01 -17.22
CA HIS A 126 -0.23 11.41 -17.64
C HIS A 126 0.39 11.68 -19.00
N LEU A 127 -0.22 12.64 -19.68
CA LEU A 127 0.31 13.29 -20.89
C LEU A 127 0.79 14.67 -20.48
N THR A 128 2.02 15.01 -20.88
CA THR A 128 2.63 16.31 -20.60
C THR A 128 2.76 17.09 -21.89
N TRP A 129 2.27 18.32 -21.92
CA TRP A 129 2.55 19.30 -22.97
C TRP A 129 3.58 20.31 -22.48
N ILE A 130 4.74 20.33 -23.12
CA ILE A 130 5.85 21.25 -22.83
C ILE A 130 5.57 22.59 -23.53
N VAL A 131 4.99 23.53 -22.78
CA VAL A 131 4.60 24.87 -23.30
C VAL A 131 5.83 25.74 -23.45
N SER A 132 6.74 25.73 -22.46
CA SER A 132 7.96 26.51 -22.46
C SER A 132 9.08 25.78 -21.69
N PRO A 133 10.32 26.29 -21.67
CA PRO A 133 11.38 25.70 -20.84
C PRO A 133 11.00 25.56 -19.36
N ARG A 134 10.10 26.43 -18.85
CA ARG A 134 9.71 26.48 -17.44
C ARG A 134 8.28 26.05 -17.15
N LEU A 135 7.43 25.85 -18.17
CA LEU A 135 6.01 25.53 -17.97
C LEU A 135 5.64 24.25 -18.71
N ASP A 136 5.08 23.31 -17.98
CA ASP A 136 4.41 22.12 -18.50
C ASP A 136 2.94 22.15 -18.10
N LEU A 137 2.07 21.71 -19.01
CA LEU A 137 0.68 21.37 -18.70
C LEU A 137 0.54 19.86 -18.78
N GLU A 138 -0.19 19.27 -17.83
CA GLU A 138 -0.39 17.83 -17.75
C GLU A 138 -1.86 17.50 -17.67
N ALA A 139 -2.24 16.43 -18.37
CA ALA A 139 -3.55 15.80 -18.26
C ALA A 139 -3.33 14.32 -17.90
N GLY A 140 -4.06 13.81 -16.94
CA GLY A 140 -3.83 12.44 -16.47
C GLY A 140 -5.05 11.78 -15.86
N ILE A 141 -4.91 10.48 -15.67
CA ILE A 141 -5.88 9.64 -14.96
C ILE A 141 -5.14 8.97 -13.80
N MET A 142 -5.78 8.98 -12.62
CA MET A 142 -5.26 8.34 -11.43
C MET A 142 -6.28 7.40 -10.80
N VAL A 143 -5.78 6.28 -10.27
CA VAL A 143 -6.50 5.41 -9.35
C VAL A 143 -5.91 5.62 -7.96
N LYS A 144 -6.76 5.75 -6.95
CA LYS A 144 -6.38 6.04 -5.58
C LYS A 144 -7.06 5.09 -4.62
N HIS A 145 -6.35 4.71 -3.56
CA HIS A 145 -6.82 3.83 -2.49
C HIS A 145 -6.51 4.46 -1.13
N ASN A 146 -7.52 4.44 -0.26
CA ASN A 146 -7.39 4.83 1.15
C ASN A 146 -7.95 3.72 2.03
N SER A 147 -7.19 3.28 3.04
CA SER A 147 -7.66 2.28 4.00
C SER A 147 -6.96 2.42 5.34
N SER A 148 -7.59 1.91 6.40
CA SER A 148 -6.95 1.86 7.73
C SER A 148 -5.92 0.71 7.87
N ALA A 149 -5.54 0.04 6.77
CA ALA A 149 -4.62 -1.10 6.80
C ALA A 149 -4.97 -2.15 7.85
N ARG A 150 -6.26 -2.36 8.08
CA ARG A 150 -6.79 -3.29 9.07
C ARG A 150 -6.53 -2.92 10.55
N LEU A 151 -6.15 -1.68 10.81
CA LEU A 151 -6.01 -1.19 12.19
C LEU A 151 -7.36 -0.98 12.88
N ALA A 152 -8.45 -0.91 12.13
CA ALA A 152 -9.82 -0.74 12.62
C ALA A 152 -10.84 -1.37 11.66
N TYR A 153 -12.05 -1.62 12.12
CA TYR A 153 -13.18 -2.12 11.34
C TYR A 153 -14.44 -1.29 11.59
N PRO A 154 -15.33 -1.20 10.56
CA PRO A 154 -15.21 -1.74 9.20
C PRO A 154 -14.07 -1.12 8.40
N ASN A 155 -13.48 -1.87 7.45
CA ASN A 155 -12.40 -1.41 6.61
C ASN A 155 -12.58 -1.96 5.18
N GLY A 156 -13.56 -1.47 4.46
CA GLY A 156 -13.80 -1.81 3.06
C GLY A 156 -12.77 -1.20 2.10
N GLY A 157 -12.08 -0.15 2.56
CA GLY A 157 -11.19 0.67 1.76
C GLY A 157 -11.93 1.55 0.74
N LEU A 158 -11.51 2.78 0.58
CA LEU A 158 -12.07 3.71 -0.39
C LEU A 158 -11.20 3.70 -1.65
N ASN A 159 -11.75 3.11 -2.72
CA ASN A 159 -11.14 3.07 -4.04
C ASN A 159 -11.86 4.02 -4.97
N TYR A 160 -11.12 4.91 -5.62
CA TYR A 160 -11.68 5.85 -6.58
C TYR A 160 -10.67 6.14 -7.69
N TRP A 161 -11.18 6.62 -8.80
CA TRP A 161 -10.39 7.07 -9.94
C TRP A 161 -10.93 8.39 -10.48
N GLY A 162 -10.07 9.13 -11.14
CA GLY A 162 -10.47 10.39 -11.73
C GLY A 162 -9.45 10.90 -12.73
N GLY A 163 -9.92 11.79 -13.60
CA GLY A 163 -9.08 12.57 -14.49
C GLY A 163 -8.75 13.92 -13.87
N GLY A 164 -7.60 14.46 -14.23
CA GLY A 164 -7.14 15.75 -13.73
C GLY A 164 -6.29 16.51 -14.73
N LEU A 165 -6.21 17.81 -14.49
CA LEU A 165 -5.32 18.74 -15.19
C LEU A 165 -4.39 19.37 -14.17
N SER A 166 -3.12 19.56 -14.53
CA SER A 166 -2.16 20.26 -13.70
C SER A 166 -1.23 21.14 -14.51
N ALA A 167 -0.64 22.13 -13.85
CA ALA A 167 0.42 22.97 -14.39
C ALA A 167 1.66 22.81 -13.51
N ARG A 168 2.79 22.46 -14.13
CA ARG A 168 4.09 22.33 -13.43
C ARG A 168 4.98 23.49 -13.83
N TYR A 169 5.32 24.34 -12.86
CA TYR A 169 6.31 25.39 -13.05
C TYR A 169 7.68 24.92 -12.59
N ARG A 170 8.70 25.16 -13.42
CA ARG A 170 10.10 24.82 -13.12
C ARG A 170 10.88 26.07 -12.72
N PHE A 171 11.48 26.05 -11.56
CA PHE A 171 12.37 27.13 -11.12
C PHE A 171 13.66 27.20 -11.95
N SER A 172 14.11 26.05 -12.50
CA SER A 172 15.23 25.98 -13.45
C SER A 172 14.71 25.73 -14.87
N SER A 173 15.35 26.35 -15.86
CA SER A 173 15.09 26.06 -17.29
C SER A 173 15.71 24.74 -17.75
N SER A 174 16.63 24.16 -16.97
CA SER A 174 17.21 22.85 -17.29
C SER A 174 16.20 21.74 -17.06
N ARG A 175 16.08 20.86 -18.05
CA ARG A 175 15.23 19.69 -17.96
C ARG A 175 16.06 18.44 -17.78
N PRO A 176 15.54 17.41 -17.07
CA PRO A 176 16.18 16.10 -17.07
C PRO A 176 16.43 15.63 -18.50
N PRO A 177 17.51 14.90 -18.74
CA PRO A 177 17.76 14.34 -20.06
C PRO A 177 16.57 13.51 -20.56
N ARG A 178 16.39 13.44 -21.87
CA ARG A 178 15.31 12.62 -22.45
C ARG A 178 15.56 11.16 -22.13
N ALA A 179 14.66 10.56 -21.37
CA ALA A 179 14.65 9.13 -21.16
C ALA A 179 14.01 8.45 -22.39
N ASN A 180 14.68 7.46 -22.92
CA ASN A 180 14.07 6.49 -23.80
C ASN A 180 14.08 5.15 -23.07
N VAL A 181 12.90 4.67 -22.69
CA VAL A 181 12.74 3.40 -21.93
C VAL A 181 13.39 2.23 -22.64
N PHE A 182 13.42 2.26 -23.97
CA PHE A 182 14.01 1.20 -24.81
C PHE A 182 15.54 1.30 -24.96
N LYS A 183 16.16 2.40 -24.49
CA LYS A 183 17.61 2.61 -24.47
C LYS A 183 18.11 2.83 -23.06
N THR A 184 17.83 1.91 -22.15
CA THR A 184 18.38 1.94 -20.79
C THR A 184 19.89 1.71 -20.85
N GLN A 185 20.66 2.72 -20.44
CA GLN A 185 22.09 2.50 -20.16
C GLN A 185 22.22 1.59 -18.93
N ALA A 186 23.04 0.56 -19.06
CA ALA A 186 23.35 -0.29 -17.93
C ALA A 186 23.95 0.57 -16.81
N VAL A 187 23.40 0.47 -15.61
CA VAL A 187 24.02 1.07 -14.42
C VAL A 187 25.31 0.31 -14.20
N ARG A 188 26.44 0.94 -14.52
CA ARG A 188 27.78 0.35 -14.30
C ARG A 188 28.02 0.23 -12.80
N ASN A 189 28.59 -0.90 -12.35
CA ASN A 189 29.06 -1.15 -10.97
C ASN A 189 28.00 -1.43 -9.91
N LEU A 190 26.90 -2.10 -10.23
CA LEU A 190 26.09 -2.74 -9.21
C LEU A 190 26.56 -4.18 -9.00
N GLU A 191 26.70 -4.54 -7.75
CA GLU A 191 27.12 -5.88 -7.33
C GLU A 191 26.20 -6.93 -7.93
N LYS A 192 26.76 -7.94 -8.59
CA LYS A 192 26.08 -9.15 -8.97
C LYS A 192 26.38 -10.21 -7.93
N GLY A 193 25.41 -10.99 -7.56
CA GLY A 193 25.65 -12.12 -6.69
C GLY A 193 24.49 -12.45 -5.78
N TRP A 194 24.73 -13.47 -5.00
CA TRP A 194 23.82 -13.89 -3.95
C TRP A 194 24.00 -12.99 -2.72
N SER A 195 22.91 -12.71 -2.06
CA SER A 195 22.84 -12.17 -0.71
C SER A 195 21.81 -12.95 0.09
N TYR A 196 22.05 -13.06 1.37
CA TYR A 196 21.15 -13.76 2.30
C TYR A 196 20.68 -12.74 3.33
N GLU A 197 19.40 -12.74 3.62
CA GLU A 197 18.81 -11.82 4.58
C GLU A 197 18.04 -12.58 5.65
N ILE A 198 18.27 -12.19 6.91
CA ILE A 198 17.48 -12.65 8.04
C ILE A 198 16.85 -11.41 8.67
N TYR A 199 15.54 -11.43 8.85
CA TYR A 199 14.84 -10.30 9.43
C TYR A 199 13.63 -10.72 10.26
N ALA A 200 13.40 -9.96 11.32
CA ALA A 200 12.24 -10.10 12.18
C ALA A 200 11.43 -8.80 12.18
N GLY A 201 10.16 -8.94 12.34
CA GLY A 201 9.26 -7.81 12.34
C GLY A 201 8.00 -8.04 13.13
N GLY A 202 7.16 -7.01 13.14
CA GLY A 202 5.87 -7.09 13.77
C GLY A 202 5.00 -5.89 13.50
N GLY A 203 3.74 -6.05 13.85
CA GLY A 203 2.72 -5.03 13.70
C GLY A 203 1.51 -5.34 14.57
N VAL A 204 0.44 -4.65 14.28
CA VAL A 204 -0.84 -4.88 14.95
C VAL A 204 -1.97 -4.86 13.94
N HIS A 205 -3.02 -5.63 14.20
CA HIS A 205 -4.27 -5.55 13.42
C HIS A 205 -5.52 -5.71 14.29
N ALA A 206 -6.67 -5.31 13.75
CA ALA A 206 -7.99 -5.64 14.28
C ALA A 206 -8.51 -6.92 13.60
N CYS A 207 -9.15 -7.80 14.36
CA CYS A 207 -9.68 -9.06 13.84
C CYS A 207 -11.04 -8.87 13.15
N ALA A 208 -11.13 -9.21 11.86
CA ALA A 208 -12.36 -9.07 11.09
C ALA A 208 -13.49 -10.01 11.59
N ALA A 209 -13.13 -11.21 12.05
CA ALA A 209 -14.09 -12.15 12.59
C ALA A 209 -14.67 -11.61 13.91
N GLU A 210 -13.81 -11.04 14.77
CA GLU A 210 -14.24 -10.38 16.01
C GLU A 210 -15.25 -9.26 15.74
N TRP A 211 -14.98 -8.39 14.76
CA TRP A 211 -15.92 -7.34 14.38
C TRP A 211 -17.28 -7.90 13.97
N ARG A 212 -17.28 -8.95 13.12
CA ARG A 212 -18.54 -9.59 12.68
C ARG A 212 -19.31 -10.24 13.83
N ALA A 213 -18.60 -10.85 14.78
CA ALA A 213 -19.21 -11.44 15.95
C ALA A 213 -19.82 -10.35 16.86
N LEU A 214 -19.11 -9.23 17.07
CA LEU A 214 -19.63 -8.08 17.83
C LEU A 214 -20.88 -7.48 17.16
N VAL A 215 -20.88 -7.29 15.85
CA VAL A 215 -22.07 -6.81 15.10
C VAL A 215 -23.28 -7.75 15.27
N LYS A 216 -23.05 -9.05 15.48
CA LYS A 216 -24.11 -10.03 15.68
C LYS A 216 -24.63 -10.08 17.13
N THR A 217 -23.78 -9.78 18.12
CA THR A 217 -24.07 -10.04 19.53
C THR A 217 -24.27 -8.78 20.36
N VAL A 218 -23.73 -7.63 19.94
CA VAL A 218 -23.81 -6.37 20.69
C VAL A 218 -24.96 -5.53 20.13
N PRO A 219 -25.84 -4.96 20.99
CA PRO A 219 -26.85 -4.01 20.57
C PRO A 219 -26.23 -2.84 19.79
N ARG A 220 -26.97 -2.31 18.81
CA ARG A 220 -26.43 -1.29 17.90
C ARG A 220 -26.05 0.00 18.60
N ASP A 221 -26.73 0.38 19.64
CA ASP A 221 -26.47 1.56 20.48
C ASP A 221 -25.22 1.43 21.35
N GLU A 222 -24.81 0.21 21.65
CA GLU A 222 -23.58 -0.11 22.38
C GLU A 222 -22.41 -0.46 21.47
N LEU A 223 -22.68 -0.74 20.19
CA LEU A 223 -21.63 -1.15 19.23
C LEU A 223 -20.69 0.03 18.96
N SER A 224 -19.41 -0.20 19.18
CA SER A 224 -18.35 0.79 18.91
C SER A 224 -17.08 0.12 18.38
N THR A 225 -16.33 0.84 17.56
CA THR A 225 -15.01 0.39 17.11
C THR A 225 -14.00 0.27 18.26
N SER A 226 -14.24 0.94 19.38
CA SER A 226 -13.42 0.83 20.59
C SER A 226 -13.50 -0.53 21.28
N LEU A 227 -14.54 -1.32 20.99
CA LEU A 227 -14.67 -2.69 21.48
C LEU A 227 -13.68 -3.65 20.82
N LEU A 228 -13.13 -3.29 19.66
CA LEU A 228 -12.14 -4.09 18.96
C LEU A 228 -10.76 -3.95 19.57
N ARG A 229 -10.19 -5.08 19.92
CA ARG A 229 -8.79 -5.13 20.35
C ARG A 229 -7.86 -5.04 19.15
N LYS A 230 -6.69 -4.47 19.37
CA LYS A 230 -5.56 -4.53 18.44
C LYS A 230 -4.65 -5.65 18.86
N TRP A 231 -4.45 -6.59 17.95
CA TRP A 231 -3.74 -7.83 18.20
C TRP A 231 -2.34 -7.74 17.65
N PRO A 232 -1.30 -7.95 18.48
CA PRO A 232 0.08 -8.02 18.01
C PRO A 232 0.30 -9.17 17.04
N MET A 233 1.12 -8.91 16.03
CA MET A 233 1.58 -9.85 15.03
C MET A 233 3.10 -9.83 15.00
N ALA A 234 3.73 -10.97 14.73
CA ALA A 234 5.17 -11.04 14.51
C ALA A 234 5.50 -11.84 13.27
N SER A 235 6.65 -11.54 12.67
CA SER A 235 7.21 -12.26 11.53
C SER A 235 8.70 -12.54 11.73
N LEU A 236 9.16 -13.66 11.18
CA LEU A 236 10.56 -14.02 11.04
C LEU A 236 10.77 -14.58 9.64
N SER A 237 11.72 -14.05 8.90
CA SER A 237 11.94 -14.41 7.49
C SER A 237 13.40 -14.62 7.18
N PHE A 238 13.65 -15.52 6.23
CA PHE A 238 14.94 -15.75 5.61
C PHE A 238 14.78 -15.68 4.10
N ASP A 239 15.55 -14.78 3.45
CA ASP A 239 15.57 -14.61 2.01
C ASP A 239 16.92 -15.03 1.44
N ALA A 240 16.89 -15.75 0.32
CA ALA A 240 18.05 -15.97 -0.55
C ALA A 240 17.80 -15.23 -1.86
N ILE A 241 18.50 -14.13 -2.10
CA ILE A 241 18.25 -13.19 -3.18
C ILE A 241 19.44 -13.12 -4.11
N TYR A 242 19.20 -13.25 -5.42
CA TYR A 242 20.21 -13.05 -6.44
C TYR A 242 20.03 -11.70 -7.14
N ARG A 243 21.01 -10.83 -7.00
CA ARG A 243 21.07 -9.56 -7.70
C ARG A 243 21.66 -9.74 -9.08
N THR A 244 20.92 -9.34 -10.12
CA THR A 244 21.29 -9.58 -11.52
C THR A 244 22.32 -8.57 -12.08
N GLY A 245 22.90 -7.74 -11.22
CA GLY A 245 23.88 -6.72 -11.57
C GLY A 245 23.28 -5.42 -12.08
N GLY A 246 22.02 -5.26 -11.90
CA GLY A 246 21.27 -4.06 -12.26
C GLY A 246 20.48 -3.54 -11.07
N ARG A 247 19.25 -3.22 -11.36
CA ARG A 247 18.26 -2.67 -10.46
C ARG A 247 17.40 -3.72 -9.81
N PHE A 248 17.47 -4.96 -10.30
CA PHE A 248 16.58 -6.04 -9.92
C PHE A 248 17.32 -7.12 -9.16
N ALA A 249 16.65 -7.64 -8.16
CA ALA A 249 17.01 -8.89 -7.53
C ALA A 249 15.77 -9.78 -7.43
N LEU A 250 16.00 -11.07 -7.51
CA LEU A 250 14.98 -12.11 -7.44
C LEU A 250 15.45 -13.16 -6.44
N GLY A 251 14.54 -13.73 -5.69
CA GLY A 251 14.92 -14.73 -4.70
C GLY A 251 13.76 -15.54 -4.18
N ALA A 252 14.11 -16.44 -3.29
CA ALA A 252 13.18 -17.26 -2.53
C ALA A 252 13.19 -16.84 -1.06
N THR A 253 12.08 -17.03 -0.39
CA THR A 253 11.91 -16.73 1.04
C THR A 253 11.31 -17.91 1.79
N VAL A 254 11.64 -17.99 3.08
CA VAL A 254 10.96 -18.82 4.06
C VAL A 254 10.47 -17.91 5.18
N ASP A 255 9.19 -18.01 5.49
CA ASP A 255 8.53 -17.13 6.45
C ASP A 255 7.87 -17.90 7.59
N GLY A 256 8.05 -17.41 8.80
CA GLY A 256 7.27 -17.75 9.97
C GLY A 256 6.45 -16.56 10.45
N PHE A 257 5.21 -16.79 10.85
CA PHE A 257 4.31 -15.76 11.38
C PHE A 257 3.70 -16.22 12.69
N TRP A 258 3.56 -15.29 13.61
CA TRP A 258 2.84 -15.47 14.85
C TRP A 258 1.69 -14.48 14.96
N ASN A 259 0.49 -15.01 15.32
CA ASN A 259 -0.75 -14.24 15.46
C ASN A 259 -1.29 -14.37 16.87
N SER A 260 -1.38 -13.29 17.61
CA SER A 260 -1.89 -13.34 19.00
C SER A 260 -3.41 -13.43 19.09
N ASN A 261 -4.14 -13.27 17.97
CA ASN A 261 -5.60 -13.21 17.97
C ASN A 261 -6.31 -14.58 17.85
N THR A 262 -5.58 -15.69 17.95
CA THR A 262 -6.09 -17.04 17.62
C THR A 262 -7.26 -17.45 18.49
N GLU A 263 -7.16 -17.29 19.80
CA GLU A 263 -8.26 -17.58 20.73
C GLU A 263 -9.51 -16.70 20.47
N ARG A 264 -9.26 -15.43 20.10
CA ARG A 264 -10.35 -14.53 19.79
C ARG A 264 -11.00 -14.84 18.44
N LEU A 265 -10.23 -15.39 17.51
CA LEU A 265 -10.74 -15.89 16.23
C LEU A 265 -11.66 -17.11 16.48
N GLU A 266 -11.22 -18.07 17.32
CA GLU A 266 -12.04 -19.22 17.70
C GLU A 266 -13.35 -18.79 18.36
N TRP A 267 -13.29 -17.87 19.34
CA TRP A 267 -14.47 -17.31 19.97
C TRP A 267 -15.44 -16.70 18.94
N ALA A 268 -14.91 -15.96 17.96
CA ALA A 268 -15.72 -15.33 16.93
C ALA A 268 -16.35 -16.37 15.99
N ASP A 269 -15.60 -17.39 15.62
CA ASP A 269 -16.10 -18.46 14.74
C ASP A 269 -17.22 -19.26 15.42
N ARG A 270 -17.12 -19.56 16.72
CA ARG A 270 -18.20 -20.19 17.51
C ARG A 270 -19.49 -19.35 17.57
N ILE A 271 -19.43 -18.03 17.43
CA ILE A 271 -20.59 -17.15 17.33
C ILE A 271 -21.17 -17.10 15.90
N LEU A 272 -20.29 -17.13 14.90
CA LEU A 272 -20.67 -16.90 13.51
C LEU A 272 -21.14 -18.15 12.78
N TYR A 273 -20.69 -19.33 13.20
CA TYR A 273 -20.90 -20.61 12.54
C TYR A 273 -21.47 -21.66 13.49
N SER A 274 -21.89 -22.79 12.95
CA SER A 274 -22.35 -23.94 13.75
C SER A 274 -21.14 -24.64 14.43
N GLU A 275 -21.42 -25.38 15.50
CA GLU A 275 -20.41 -26.15 16.21
C GLU A 275 -19.77 -27.21 15.30
N GLU A 276 -20.57 -27.87 14.46
CA GLU A 276 -20.10 -28.83 13.46
C GLU A 276 -19.10 -28.22 12.46
N GLU A 277 -19.38 -26.98 11.97
CA GLU A 277 -18.44 -26.26 11.09
C GLU A 277 -17.14 -25.89 11.79
N VAL A 278 -17.19 -25.51 13.08
CA VAL A 278 -16.02 -25.18 13.87
C VAL A 278 -15.15 -26.41 14.12
N GLU A 279 -15.76 -27.54 14.48
CA GLU A 279 -15.06 -28.81 14.70
C GLU A 279 -14.44 -29.38 13.43
N ALA A 280 -15.12 -29.22 12.29
CA ALA A 280 -14.61 -29.64 10.98
C ALA A 280 -13.47 -28.73 10.46
N SER A 281 -13.18 -27.61 11.12
CA SER A 281 -12.08 -26.72 10.73
C SER A 281 -10.71 -27.35 10.98
N LYS A 282 -9.66 -26.77 10.38
CA LYS A 282 -8.26 -27.19 10.62
C LYS A 282 -7.74 -26.84 12.02
N GLY A 283 -8.59 -26.28 12.88
CA GLY A 283 -8.23 -25.82 14.21
C GLY A 283 -7.58 -24.42 14.22
N TYR A 284 -7.06 -24.05 15.36
CA TYR A 284 -6.56 -22.70 15.64
C TYR A 284 -5.13 -22.78 16.18
N SER A 285 -4.17 -22.26 15.42
CA SER A 285 -2.76 -22.17 15.80
C SER A 285 -2.28 -20.72 15.66
N PRO A 286 -1.57 -20.17 16.66
CA PRO A 286 -0.97 -18.87 16.53
C PRO A 286 0.18 -18.83 15.51
N LEU A 287 0.72 -19.99 15.12
CA LEU A 287 1.83 -20.09 14.20
C LEU A 287 1.35 -20.38 12.78
N SER A 288 2.03 -19.80 11.83
CA SER A 288 1.93 -20.12 10.40
C SER A 288 3.32 -20.09 9.77
N ALA A 289 3.54 -20.92 8.77
CA ALA A 289 4.79 -20.97 8.04
C ALA A 289 4.53 -21.07 6.54
N GLY A 290 5.40 -20.47 5.73
CA GLY A 290 5.27 -20.47 4.29
C GLY A 290 6.59 -20.31 3.58
N ILE A 291 6.52 -20.49 2.26
CA ILE A 291 7.62 -20.23 1.33
C ILE A 291 7.13 -19.29 0.24
N GLY A 292 8.03 -18.52 -0.36
CA GLY A 292 7.62 -17.58 -1.38
C GLY A 292 8.75 -17.16 -2.32
N PHE A 293 8.36 -16.31 -3.22
CA PHE A 293 9.24 -15.66 -4.19
C PHE A 293 9.29 -14.16 -3.88
N VAL A 294 10.49 -13.59 -3.85
CA VAL A 294 10.74 -12.18 -3.57
C VAL A 294 11.37 -11.50 -4.77
N GLN A 295 10.89 -10.30 -5.07
CA GLN A 295 11.38 -9.44 -6.15
C GLN A 295 11.71 -8.08 -5.56
N GLU A 296 12.88 -7.54 -5.91
CA GLU A 296 13.33 -6.23 -5.45
C GLU A 296 13.74 -5.33 -6.60
N VAL A 297 13.38 -4.06 -6.48
CA VAL A 297 13.82 -2.98 -7.37
C VAL A 297 14.58 -1.96 -6.57
N PHE A 298 15.88 -1.86 -6.81
CA PHE A 298 16.77 -0.99 -6.04
C PHE A 298 16.83 0.42 -6.61
N TYR A 299 16.74 1.41 -5.73
CA TYR A 299 17.11 2.79 -5.99
C TYR A 299 18.07 3.28 -4.90
N ARG A 300 19.38 3.34 -5.21
CA ARG A 300 20.45 3.62 -4.23
C ARG A 300 20.39 2.60 -3.07
N ASN A 301 20.23 3.10 -1.86
CA ASN A 301 20.18 2.31 -0.63
C ASN A 301 18.76 1.88 -0.23
N ALA A 302 17.78 2.08 -1.09
CA ALA A 302 16.42 1.63 -0.88
C ALA A 302 16.04 0.60 -1.92
N ALA A 303 15.19 -0.35 -1.55
CA ALA A 303 14.55 -1.28 -2.46
C ALA A 303 13.04 -1.26 -2.25
N LEU A 304 12.30 -1.14 -3.34
CA LEU A 304 10.91 -1.55 -3.37
C LEU A 304 10.86 -3.06 -3.54
N TYR A 305 10.14 -3.77 -2.70
CA TYR A 305 10.02 -5.21 -2.84
C TYR A 305 8.56 -5.68 -2.86
N VAL A 306 8.36 -6.76 -3.56
CA VAL A 306 7.11 -7.53 -3.59
C VAL A 306 7.48 -8.99 -3.35
N GLN A 307 6.70 -9.64 -2.52
CA GLN A 307 6.83 -11.03 -2.18
C GLN A 307 5.48 -11.71 -2.32
N GLU A 308 5.47 -12.87 -2.92
CA GLU A 308 4.30 -13.72 -3.09
C GLU A 308 4.63 -15.08 -2.48
N GLY A 309 3.79 -15.56 -1.56
CA GLY A 309 4.05 -16.78 -0.84
C GLY A 309 2.83 -17.69 -0.70
N ILE A 310 3.13 -18.95 -0.40
CA ILE A 310 2.16 -19.98 -0.08
C ILE A 310 2.41 -20.51 1.32
N TYR A 311 1.36 -20.63 2.13
CA TYR A 311 1.45 -21.26 3.43
C TYR A 311 1.60 -22.78 3.30
N LEU A 312 2.62 -23.32 3.94
CA LEU A 312 2.80 -24.76 4.14
C LEU A 312 2.09 -25.22 5.41
N TYR A 313 2.03 -24.36 6.42
CA TYR A 313 1.32 -24.59 7.66
C TYR A 313 0.52 -23.34 8.04
N ARG A 314 -0.79 -23.51 8.22
CA ARG A 314 -1.70 -22.45 8.67
C ARG A 314 -3.02 -23.04 9.13
N HIS A 315 -3.32 -22.87 10.41
CA HIS A 315 -4.57 -23.30 11.04
C HIS A 315 -5.24 -22.08 11.68
N MET A 316 -6.14 -21.45 10.95
CA MET A 316 -6.80 -20.18 11.33
C MET A 316 -8.31 -20.29 11.21
N GLY A 317 -8.90 -21.39 11.74
CA GLY A 317 -10.33 -21.61 11.80
C GLY A 317 -11.00 -21.86 10.45
N ILE A 318 -12.33 -21.66 10.43
CA ILE A 318 -13.20 -22.02 9.33
C ILE A 318 -12.83 -21.32 8.02
N ARG A 319 -12.56 -20.06 8.05
CA ARG A 319 -12.23 -19.31 6.84
C ARG A 319 -10.74 -19.18 6.59
N GLY A 320 -9.90 -19.70 7.50
CA GLY A 320 -8.45 -19.66 7.38
C GLY A 320 -7.93 -18.31 6.93
N GLU A 321 -8.58 -17.24 7.33
CA GLU A 321 -8.55 -15.89 6.80
C GLU A 321 -7.81 -15.82 5.45
N HIS A 322 -8.53 -16.03 4.33
CA HIS A 322 -8.09 -15.73 2.96
C HIS A 322 -7.35 -16.80 2.13
N GLY A 323 -7.22 -18.04 2.59
CA GLY A 323 -6.68 -19.14 1.76
C GLY A 323 -5.17 -19.32 1.88
N PRO A 324 -4.56 -20.10 0.96
CA PRO A 324 -3.17 -20.56 1.12
C PRO A 324 -2.12 -19.50 0.72
N LEU A 325 -2.52 -18.43 0.05
CA LEU A 325 -1.59 -17.43 -0.48
C LEU A 325 -1.49 -16.21 0.43
N TYR A 326 -0.31 -15.62 0.47
CA TYR A 326 -0.06 -14.32 1.08
C TYR A 326 0.86 -13.48 0.20
N GLU A 327 0.72 -12.17 0.31
CA GLU A 327 1.55 -11.19 -0.37
C GLU A 327 2.18 -10.26 0.67
N ARG A 328 3.39 -9.76 0.38
CA ARG A 328 4.03 -8.66 1.11
C ARG A 328 4.53 -7.65 0.09
N ALA A 329 4.26 -6.39 0.31
CA ALA A 329 4.76 -5.30 -0.52
C ALA A 329 5.24 -4.15 0.36
N GLY A 330 6.43 -3.64 0.09
CA GLY A 330 7.02 -2.64 0.95
C GLY A 330 8.32 -2.04 0.46
N ILE A 331 8.96 -1.33 1.36
CA ILE A 331 10.24 -0.65 1.12
C ILE A 331 11.24 -1.16 2.14
N ARG A 332 12.43 -1.56 1.67
CA ARG A 332 13.63 -1.85 2.47
C ARG A 332 14.60 -0.70 2.33
N TYR A 333 15.21 -0.30 3.41
CA TYR A 333 16.27 0.72 3.41
C TYR A 333 17.52 0.17 4.06
N TYR A 334 18.64 0.26 3.35
CA TYR A 334 19.95 -0.24 3.71
C TYR A 334 20.87 0.96 4.03
N PRO A 335 20.87 1.48 5.28
CA PRO A 335 21.69 2.62 5.63
C PRO A 335 23.17 2.25 5.56
N PRO A 336 24.00 2.96 4.77
CA PRO A 336 25.42 2.60 4.60
C PRO A 336 26.21 2.63 5.91
N SER A 337 25.83 3.53 6.81
CA SER A 337 26.46 3.68 8.14
C SER A 337 26.12 2.56 9.11
N LEU A 338 25.11 1.74 8.83
CA LEU A 338 24.63 0.65 9.68
C LEU A 338 24.79 -0.71 9.02
N SER A 339 25.54 -0.81 7.92
CA SER A 339 25.79 -2.12 7.28
C SER A 339 26.35 -3.12 8.30
N PRO A 340 25.86 -4.37 8.36
CA PRO A 340 24.97 -5.05 7.41
C PRO A 340 23.45 -4.92 7.69
N PHE A 341 23.04 -4.04 8.58
CA PHE A 341 21.62 -3.93 9.00
C PHE A 341 20.79 -3.20 7.95
N PHE A 342 19.50 -3.57 7.88
CA PHE A 342 18.48 -2.86 7.14
C PHE A 342 17.20 -2.75 7.94
N ILE A 343 16.39 -1.77 7.59
CA ILE A 343 15.02 -1.59 8.10
C ILE A 343 14.02 -1.71 6.95
N SER A 344 12.82 -2.18 7.26
CA SER A 344 11.78 -2.28 6.26
C SER A 344 10.41 -1.96 6.85
N VAL A 345 9.54 -1.48 5.99
CA VAL A 345 8.10 -1.40 6.24
C VAL A 345 7.36 -2.02 5.08
N CYS A 346 6.44 -2.93 5.37
CA CYS A 346 5.60 -3.55 4.34
C CYS A 346 4.16 -3.75 4.82
N ILE A 347 3.28 -3.91 3.86
CA ILE A 347 1.94 -4.42 4.08
C ILE A 347 1.97 -5.91 3.79
N LYS A 348 1.62 -6.74 4.77
CA LYS A 348 1.26 -8.12 4.53
C LYS A 348 -0.21 -8.18 4.15
N ALA A 349 -0.54 -8.97 3.16
CA ALA A 349 -1.88 -9.05 2.60
C ALA A 349 -2.27 -10.50 2.23
N HIS A 350 -3.56 -10.72 1.99
CA HIS A 350 -4.12 -11.93 1.45
C HIS A 350 -5.11 -11.55 0.35
N LYS A 351 -4.87 -11.99 -0.90
CA LYS A 351 -5.69 -11.60 -2.06
C LYS A 351 -5.87 -10.07 -2.14
N PHE A 352 -4.77 -9.33 -1.99
CA PHE A 352 -4.71 -7.87 -1.98
C PHE A 352 -5.51 -7.18 -0.86
N LYS A 353 -5.96 -7.91 0.16
CA LYS A 353 -6.55 -7.33 1.36
C LYS A 353 -5.50 -7.27 2.45
N ALA A 354 -5.19 -6.06 2.92
CA ALA A 354 -4.23 -5.85 3.98
C ALA A 354 -4.54 -6.70 5.21
N ASP A 355 -3.52 -7.34 5.77
CA ASP A 355 -3.57 -8.07 7.03
C ASP A 355 -3.01 -7.20 8.16
N TYR A 356 -1.78 -6.75 8.04
CA TYR A 356 -1.17 -5.78 8.94
C TYR A 356 0.00 -5.06 8.27
N LEU A 357 0.37 -3.93 8.87
CA LEU A 357 1.58 -3.20 8.54
C LEU A 357 2.73 -3.80 9.37
N ASP A 358 3.75 -4.33 8.69
CA ASP A 358 4.89 -5.03 9.29
C ASP A 358 6.13 -4.13 9.25
N PHE A 359 6.68 -3.81 10.42
CA PHE A 359 7.92 -3.09 10.60
C PHE A 359 9.02 -4.09 10.92
N THR A 360 10.07 -4.15 10.10
CA THR A 360 11.10 -5.17 10.23
C THR A 360 12.49 -4.56 10.39
N LEU A 361 13.31 -5.28 11.13
CA LEU A 361 14.76 -5.08 11.23
C LEU A 361 15.46 -6.35 10.77
N GLY A 362 16.48 -6.22 9.95
CA GLY A 362 17.22 -7.36 9.41
C GLY A 362 18.68 -7.10 9.18
N ILE A 363 19.35 -8.18 8.82
CA ILE A 363 20.78 -8.20 8.41
C ILE A 363 20.87 -8.80 7.02
N ARG A 364 21.72 -8.21 6.17
CA ARG A 364 22.10 -8.73 4.86
C ARG A 364 23.54 -9.25 4.95
N LEU A 365 23.73 -10.54 4.59
CA LEU A 365 25.00 -11.27 4.56
C LEU A 365 25.45 -11.51 3.13
#